data_8867c92d8c0ff661fc8407473e538d3c
#
_entry.id   8867c92d8c0ff661fc8407473e538d3c
#
_cell.length_a   1.000
_cell.length_b   1.000
_cell.length_c   1.000
_cell.angle_alpha   90.00
_cell.angle_beta   90.00
_cell.angle_gamma   90.00
#
_symmetry.space_group_name_H-M   'P 1'
#
loop_
_entity.id
_entity.type
_entity.pdbx_description
1 polymer ?
#
loop_
_entity_poly.entity_id
_entity_poly.type
_entity_poly.pdbx_seq_one_letter_code
_entity_poly.pdbx_strand_id
1 'polypeptide(L)'
;MRNSNSVQELVEINSLLTNIRKEYEKGIKPVLRKNNSSMFKNPHKIPKLKKIQINRSLGLAAQNSSILKKNIEEFTSITGQKPIITRAKKAIAGFKIREDMELGLTVTLRGEKMYAFLTKLIFFTFSQIRDFQGLSLRSFDKAGNYTLGLKEQLIFPEINYEDVDQTQGLNVTLVLSSSQKTTVKNRLLNGMILFKLLRFPLNDSGYYTKYSSLSEVSQLWDKKKPLRRKRWSQE
;
A
#
# COMPACT_ATOMS: atom_id res chain seq x y z
N MET A 1 -8.81 28.68 -15.39
CA MET A 1 -7.48 28.14 -15.70
C MET A 1 -6.98 27.03 -14.74
N ARG A 2 -7.88 26.25 -14.07
CA ARG A 2 -7.50 25.19 -13.09
C ARG A 2 -7.53 23.76 -13.65
N ASN A 3 -7.95 23.55 -14.91
CA ASN A 3 -8.16 22.18 -15.44
C ASN A 3 -7.00 21.60 -16.25
N SER A 4 -5.96 22.37 -16.57
CA SER A 4 -4.82 21.87 -17.35
C SER A 4 -3.81 21.09 -16.48
N ASN A 5 -3.62 21.50 -15.22
CA ASN A 5 -2.68 20.82 -14.32
C ASN A 5 -3.17 19.42 -13.91
N SER A 6 -4.49 19.27 -13.66
CA SER A 6 -5.05 17.96 -13.28
C SER A 6 -4.97 16.92 -14.40
N VAL A 7 -5.06 17.33 -15.66
CA VAL A 7 -4.94 16.43 -16.81
C VAL A 7 -3.47 16.02 -17.02
N GLN A 8 -2.53 16.91 -16.83
CA GLN A 8 -1.10 16.60 -16.90
C GLN A 8 -0.67 15.67 -15.78
N GLU A 9 -1.12 15.90 -14.54
CA GLU A 9 -0.89 14.99 -13.42
C GLU A 9 -1.50 13.60 -13.66
N LEU A 10 -2.69 13.51 -14.24
CA LEU A 10 -3.30 12.22 -14.61
C LEU A 10 -2.52 11.49 -15.71
N VAL A 11 -1.95 12.21 -16.67
CA VAL A 11 -1.09 11.62 -17.73
C VAL A 11 0.24 11.13 -17.14
N GLU A 12 0.86 11.88 -16.24
CA GLU A 12 2.06 11.45 -15.52
C GLU A 12 1.78 10.25 -14.61
N ILE A 13 0.69 10.27 -13.86
CA ILE A 13 0.26 9.14 -13.05
C ILE A 13 0.05 7.90 -13.93
N ASN A 14 -0.62 8.04 -15.07
CA ASN A 14 -0.82 6.90 -15.99
C ASN A 14 0.50 6.38 -16.58
N SER A 15 1.45 7.25 -16.87
CA SER A 15 2.79 6.85 -17.34
C SER A 15 3.58 6.12 -16.24
N LEU A 16 3.48 6.57 -15.00
CA LEU A 16 4.08 5.93 -13.82
C LEU A 16 3.38 4.60 -13.48
N LEU A 17 2.04 4.52 -13.65
CA LEU A 17 1.24 3.32 -13.45
C LEU A 17 1.66 2.16 -14.34
N THR A 18 1.89 2.45 -15.62
CA THR A 18 2.40 1.46 -16.57
C THR A 18 3.82 1.02 -16.21
N ASN A 19 4.55 1.85 -15.46
CA ASN A 19 5.94 1.61 -15.11
C ASN A 19 6.09 0.58 -13.98
N ILE A 20 5.33 0.69 -12.86
CA ILE A 20 5.46 -0.26 -11.73
C ILE A 20 5.02 -1.68 -12.13
N ARG A 21 3.93 -1.83 -12.85
CA ARG A 21 3.50 -3.15 -13.35
C ARG A 21 4.54 -3.75 -14.30
N LYS A 22 5.02 -2.94 -15.26
CA LYS A 22 6.08 -3.34 -16.20
C LYS A 22 7.40 -3.63 -15.48
N GLU A 23 7.74 -2.80 -14.47
CA GLU A 23 8.94 -3.00 -13.64
C GLU A 23 8.84 -4.31 -12.85
N TYR A 24 7.67 -4.64 -12.29
CA TYR A 24 7.47 -5.94 -11.66
C TYR A 24 7.64 -7.10 -12.65
N GLU A 25 6.97 -7.07 -13.79
CA GLU A 25 6.99 -8.18 -14.74
C GLU A 25 8.35 -8.36 -15.44
N LYS A 26 8.98 -7.26 -15.88
CA LYS A 26 10.23 -7.28 -16.66
C LYS A 26 11.49 -7.18 -15.80
N GLY A 27 11.42 -6.51 -14.66
CA GLY A 27 12.57 -6.26 -13.78
C GLY A 27 12.62 -7.17 -12.55
N ILE A 28 11.58 -7.13 -11.73
CA ILE A 28 11.59 -7.76 -10.40
C ILE A 28 11.45 -9.28 -10.48
N LYS A 29 10.53 -9.77 -11.28
CA LYS A 29 10.24 -11.20 -11.43
C LYS A 29 11.44 -12.02 -11.90
N PRO A 30 12.21 -11.64 -12.94
CA PRO A 30 13.42 -12.36 -13.34
C PRO A 30 14.54 -12.28 -12.29
N VAL A 31 14.69 -11.16 -11.58
CA VAL A 31 15.67 -11.01 -10.50
C VAL A 31 15.37 -11.98 -9.35
N LEU A 32 14.11 -12.04 -8.91
CA LEU A 32 13.67 -12.98 -7.87
C LEU A 32 13.93 -14.44 -8.28
N ARG A 33 13.72 -14.77 -9.55
CA ARG A 33 13.98 -16.12 -10.09
C ARG A 33 15.46 -16.44 -10.10
N LYS A 34 16.32 -15.51 -10.50
CA LYS A 34 17.77 -15.70 -10.59
C LYS A 34 18.42 -15.86 -9.21
N ASN A 35 18.03 -15.01 -8.25
CA ASN A 35 18.64 -14.98 -6.92
C ASN A 35 18.21 -16.14 -6.03
N ASN A 36 17.00 -16.67 -6.22
CA ASN A 36 16.45 -17.76 -5.41
C ASN A 36 16.10 -18.97 -6.29
N SER A 37 17.01 -19.40 -7.15
CA SER A 37 16.78 -20.47 -8.12
C SER A 37 16.38 -21.81 -7.47
N SER A 38 16.87 -22.10 -6.26
CA SER A 38 16.49 -23.29 -5.49
C SER A 38 15.05 -23.22 -4.96
N MET A 39 14.58 -22.04 -4.53
CA MET A 39 13.22 -21.82 -4.01
C MET A 39 12.18 -21.62 -5.11
N PHE A 40 12.54 -20.96 -6.20
CA PHE A 40 11.62 -20.55 -7.26
C PHE A 40 11.84 -21.27 -8.59
N LYS A 41 12.12 -22.59 -8.54
CA LYS A 41 12.15 -23.45 -9.75
C LYS A 41 10.90 -23.27 -10.59
N ASN A 42 9.73 -23.16 -9.94
CA ASN A 42 8.45 -22.91 -10.60
C ASN A 42 8.13 -21.40 -10.61
N PRO A 43 7.93 -20.79 -11.80
CA PRO A 43 7.63 -19.35 -11.94
C PRO A 43 6.33 -18.92 -11.25
N HIS A 44 5.39 -19.84 -11.01
CA HIS A 44 4.14 -19.57 -10.31
C HIS A 44 4.30 -19.44 -8.79
N LYS A 45 5.42 -19.87 -8.22
CA LYS A 45 5.72 -19.71 -6.78
C LYS A 45 6.33 -18.36 -6.42
N ILE A 46 6.71 -17.55 -7.41
CA ILE A 46 7.27 -16.22 -7.19
C ILE A 46 6.22 -15.36 -6.49
N PRO A 47 6.59 -14.66 -5.39
CA PRO A 47 5.66 -13.82 -4.65
C PRO A 47 5.18 -12.67 -5.53
N LYS A 48 3.87 -12.44 -5.53
CA LYS A 48 3.24 -11.34 -6.27
C LYS A 48 2.19 -10.65 -5.41
N LEU A 49 1.98 -9.37 -5.63
CA LEU A 49 0.89 -8.65 -5.02
C LEU A 49 -0.44 -9.18 -5.58
N LYS A 50 -1.33 -9.64 -4.70
CA LYS A 50 -2.61 -10.27 -5.04
C LYS A 50 -3.77 -9.29 -4.97
N LYS A 51 -3.79 -8.48 -3.92
CA LYS A 51 -4.81 -7.46 -3.67
C LYS A 51 -4.29 -6.42 -2.68
N ILE A 52 -4.87 -5.24 -2.71
CA ILE A 52 -4.76 -4.24 -1.64
C ILE A 52 -6.15 -4.10 -1.02
N GLN A 53 -6.21 -4.19 0.29
CA GLN A 53 -7.46 -3.97 1.03
C GLN A 53 -7.30 -2.71 1.87
N ILE A 54 -8.22 -1.79 1.69
CA ILE A 54 -8.27 -0.52 2.40
C ILE A 54 -9.50 -0.55 3.28
N ASN A 55 -9.34 -0.22 4.54
CA ASN A 55 -10.42 -0.22 5.53
C ASN A 55 -10.39 1.08 6.33
N ARG A 56 -11.57 1.68 6.53
CA ARG A 56 -11.79 2.83 7.41
C ARG A 56 -12.90 2.49 8.39
N SER A 57 -12.63 2.60 9.66
CA SER A 57 -13.62 2.46 10.71
C SER A 57 -14.13 3.86 11.09
N LEU A 58 -15.43 4.07 10.99
CA LEU A 58 -16.11 5.32 11.34
C LEU A 58 -16.72 5.25 12.74
N GLY A 59 -16.93 4.04 13.27
CA GLY A 59 -17.59 3.81 14.55
C GLY A 59 -19.00 4.38 14.56
N LEU A 60 -19.37 5.06 15.64
CA LEU A 60 -20.70 5.66 15.79
C LEU A 60 -20.97 6.83 14.81
N ALA A 61 -19.92 7.45 14.25
CA ALA A 61 -20.09 8.52 13.26
C ALA A 61 -20.77 8.01 11.97
N ALA A 62 -20.68 6.71 11.68
CA ALA A 62 -21.35 6.12 10.51
C ALA A 62 -22.91 6.15 10.61
N GLN A 63 -23.45 6.40 11.79
CA GLN A 63 -24.91 6.54 11.97
C GLN A 63 -25.45 7.83 11.33
N ASN A 64 -24.62 8.84 11.19
CA ASN A 64 -24.96 10.05 10.47
C ASN A 64 -24.82 9.81 8.96
N SER A 65 -25.97 9.72 8.28
CA SER A 65 -26.01 9.44 6.84
C SER A 65 -25.23 10.47 5.99
N SER A 66 -25.16 11.72 6.44
CA SER A 66 -24.38 12.77 5.78
C SER A 66 -22.88 12.49 5.86
N ILE A 67 -22.36 12.16 7.03
CA ILE A 67 -20.96 11.84 7.25
C ILE A 67 -20.58 10.59 6.45
N LEU A 68 -21.45 9.57 6.46
CA LEU A 68 -21.21 8.35 5.71
C LEU A 68 -21.12 8.58 4.19
N LYS A 69 -22.04 9.40 3.63
CA LYS A 69 -22.04 9.75 2.21
C LYS A 69 -20.75 10.47 1.81
N LYS A 70 -20.34 11.51 2.55
CA LYS A 70 -19.07 12.21 2.32
C LYS A 70 -17.86 11.25 2.34
N ASN A 71 -17.80 10.37 3.34
CA ASN A 71 -16.74 9.37 3.42
C ASN A 71 -16.74 8.37 2.26
N ILE A 72 -17.90 8.01 1.71
CA ILE A 72 -17.99 7.17 0.50
C ILE A 72 -17.43 7.90 -0.72
N GLU A 73 -17.71 9.18 -0.87
CA GLU A 73 -17.21 10.03 -1.95
C GLU A 73 -15.70 10.19 -1.86
N GLU A 74 -15.16 10.52 -0.67
CA GLU A 74 -13.71 10.58 -0.42
C GLU A 74 -13.01 9.26 -0.77
N PHE A 75 -13.55 8.14 -0.27
CA PHE A 75 -12.98 6.81 -0.57
C PHE A 75 -13.02 6.47 -2.05
N THR A 76 -14.07 6.88 -2.73
CA THR A 76 -14.20 6.67 -4.18
C THR A 76 -13.17 7.51 -4.94
N SER A 77 -12.92 8.75 -4.52
CA SER A 77 -11.90 9.62 -5.10
C SER A 77 -10.48 9.06 -4.89
N ILE A 78 -10.16 8.60 -3.67
CA ILE A 78 -8.84 8.02 -3.35
C ILE A 78 -8.58 6.72 -4.12
N THR A 79 -9.58 5.83 -4.17
CA THR A 79 -9.37 4.44 -4.64
C THR A 79 -9.79 4.21 -6.09
N GLY A 80 -10.58 5.12 -6.66
CA GLY A 80 -11.22 4.95 -7.98
C GLY A 80 -12.25 3.80 -8.00
N GLN A 81 -12.73 3.36 -6.82
CA GLN A 81 -13.74 2.31 -6.68
C GLN A 81 -14.68 2.58 -5.52
N LYS A 82 -15.99 2.42 -5.76
CA LYS A 82 -17.01 2.58 -4.71
C LYS A 82 -16.76 1.60 -3.55
N PRO A 83 -16.68 2.09 -2.30
CA PRO A 83 -16.49 1.24 -1.12
C PRO A 83 -17.73 0.43 -0.78
N ILE A 84 -17.51 -0.66 -0.04
CA ILE A 84 -18.55 -1.48 0.56
C ILE A 84 -18.69 -1.02 2.02
N ILE A 85 -19.92 -0.80 2.44
CA ILE A 85 -20.22 -0.46 3.84
C ILE A 85 -20.09 -1.72 4.68
N THR A 86 -19.34 -1.64 5.77
CA THR A 86 -19.19 -2.73 6.74
C THR A 86 -20.16 -2.55 7.88
N ARG A 87 -20.92 -3.62 8.20
CA ARG A 87 -21.96 -3.64 9.23
C ARG A 87 -21.57 -4.50 10.41
N ALA A 88 -22.14 -4.17 11.57
CA ALA A 88 -21.96 -4.96 12.79
C ALA A 88 -22.62 -6.34 12.65
N LYS A 89 -21.90 -7.38 13.02
CA LYS A 89 -22.43 -8.77 13.02
C LYS A 89 -23.17 -9.14 14.30
N LYS A 90 -22.90 -8.46 15.41
CA LYS A 90 -23.49 -8.71 16.73
C LYS A 90 -23.70 -7.40 17.45
N ALA A 91 -24.76 -7.32 18.23
CA ALA A 91 -25.01 -6.21 19.14
C ALA A 91 -24.03 -6.25 20.32
N ILE A 92 -23.42 -5.08 20.66
CA ILE A 92 -22.53 -4.91 21.82
C ILE A 92 -23.02 -3.72 22.62
N ALA A 93 -23.67 -3.98 23.76
CA ALA A 93 -24.28 -2.97 24.61
C ALA A 93 -23.28 -1.92 25.12
N GLY A 94 -22.08 -2.33 25.53
CA GLY A 94 -21.02 -1.44 26.02
C GLY A 94 -20.57 -0.37 25.02
N PHE A 95 -20.66 -0.63 23.73
CA PHE A 95 -20.33 0.32 22.66
C PHE A 95 -21.57 0.92 21.98
N LYS A 96 -22.77 0.69 22.49
CA LYS A 96 -24.05 1.14 21.89
C LYS A 96 -24.22 0.70 20.43
N ILE A 97 -23.64 -0.45 20.06
CA ILE A 97 -23.73 -1.03 18.72
C ILE A 97 -24.87 -2.04 18.68
N ARG A 98 -25.74 -1.89 17.68
CA ARG A 98 -26.80 -2.84 17.33
C ARG A 98 -26.37 -3.70 16.16
N GLU A 99 -27.00 -4.84 15.98
CA GLU A 99 -26.83 -5.69 14.80
C GLU A 99 -27.22 -4.90 13.53
N ASP A 100 -26.54 -5.19 12.42
CA ASP A 100 -26.66 -4.51 11.11
C ASP A 100 -26.34 -3.00 11.08
N MET A 101 -25.88 -2.43 12.19
CA MET A 101 -25.47 -1.03 12.21
C MET A 101 -24.24 -0.81 11.34
N GLU A 102 -24.26 0.24 10.54
CA GLU A 102 -23.13 0.65 9.69
C GLU A 102 -22.01 1.22 10.53
N LEU A 103 -20.78 0.68 10.37
CA LEU A 103 -19.64 1.04 11.23
C LEU A 103 -18.40 1.50 10.45
N GLY A 104 -18.32 1.23 9.16
CA GLY A 104 -17.15 1.59 8.39
C GLY A 104 -17.27 1.27 6.92
N LEU A 105 -16.16 1.48 6.23
CA LEU A 105 -16.02 1.32 4.78
C LEU A 105 -14.83 0.42 4.46
N THR A 106 -14.97 -0.43 3.45
CA THR A 106 -13.87 -1.25 2.95
C THR A 106 -13.85 -1.30 1.43
N VAL A 107 -12.63 -1.31 0.87
CA VAL A 107 -12.38 -1.48 -0.57
C VAL A 107 -11.34 -2.56 -0.78
N THR A 108 -11.54 -3.41 -1.77
CA THR A 108 -10.54 -4.38 -2.22
C THR A 108 -10.14 -4.08 -3.65
N LEU A 109 -8.90 -3.63 -3.84
CA LEU A 109 -8.33 -3.31 -5.13
C LEU A 109 -7.58 -4.49 -5.72
N ARG A 110 -7.74 -4.72 -7.04
CA ARG A 110 -7.04 -5.74 -7.81
C ARG A 110 -6.66 -5.20 -9.19
N GLY A 111 -5.73 -5.89 -9.87
CA GLY A 111 -5.34 -5.57 -11.25
C GLY A 111 -4.76 -4.16 -11.38
N GLU A 112 -5.21 -3.40 -12.35
CA GLU A 112 -4.67 -2.07 -12.66
C GLU A 112 -4.93 -1.06 -11.55
N LYS A 113 -6.14 -1.03 -10.98
CA LYS A 113 -6.49 -0.15 -9.86
C LYS A 113 -5.59 -0.38 -8.65
N MET A 114 -5.17 -1.62 -8.40
CA MET A 114 -4.24 -1.98 -7.34
C MET A 114 -2.86 -1.36 -7.56
N TYR A 115 -2.32 -1.47 -8.78
CA TYR A 115 -1.03 -0.86 -9.10
C TYR A 115 -1.10 0.67 -9.13
N ALA A 116 -2.22 1.23 -9.59
CA ALA A 116 -2.49 2.67 -9.54
C ALA A 116 -2.40 3.20 -8.11
N PHE A 117 -3.14 2.57 -7.20
CA PHE A 117 -3.11 2.95 -5.79
C PHE A 117 -1.72 2.75 -5.16
N LEU A 118 -1.01 1.68 -5.53
CA LEU A 118 0.35 1.42 -5.06
C LEU A 118 1.33 2.52 -5.48
N THR A 119 1.27 2.95 -6.75
CA THR A 119 2.08 4.06 -7.26
C THR A 119 1.81 5.35 -6.49
N LYS A 120 0.52 5.69 -6.33
CA LYS A 120 0.08 6.83 -5.55
C LYS A 120 0.64 6.79 -4.13
N LEU A 121 0.53 5.65 -3.47
CA LEU A 121 1.00 5.47 -2.10
C LEU A 121 2.51 5.70 -1.97
N ILE A 122 3.32 5.17 -2.92
CA ILE A 122 4.78 5.26 -2.85
C ILE A 122 5.29 6.66 -3.20
N PHE A 123 4.78 7.25 -4.28
CA PHE A 123 5.35 8.49 -4.82
C PHE A 123 4.75 9.75 -4.22
N PHE A 124 3.46 9.73 -3.88
CA PHE A 124 2.76 10.93 -3.39
C PHE A 124 2.48 10.84 -1.89
N THR A 125 1.79 9.79 -1.45
CA THR A 125 1.28 9.71 -0.07
C THR A 125 2.39 9.69 0.97
N PHE A 126 3.44 8.89 0.79
CA PHE A 126 4.54 8.84 1.76
C PHE A 126 5.36 10.13 1.84
N SER A 127 5.40 10.91 0.77
CA SER A 127 6.08 12.21 0.75
C SER A 127 5.30 13.29 1.52
N GLN A 128 4.00 13.13 1.71
CA GLN A 128 3.13 14.05 2.44
C GLN A 128 3.06 13.78 3.95
N ILE A 129 3.55 12.61 4.40
CA ILE A 129 3.54 12.28 5.83
C ILE A 129 4.60 13.11 6.54
N ARG A 130 4.17 13.87 7.56
CA ARG A 130 5.09 14.63 8.44
C ARG A 130 5.97 13.64 9.21
N ASP A 131 7.26 13.97 9.36
CA ASP A 131 8.24 13.19 10.14
C ASP A 131 8.29 11.70 9.76
N PHE A 132 8.20 11.41 8.45
CA PHE A 132 8.20 10.04 7.96
C PHE A 132 9.56 9.37 8.18
N GLN A 133 9.61 8.44 9.13
CA GLN A 133 10.82 7.68 9.49
C GLN A 133 10.93 6.33 8.75
N GLY A 134 10.06 6.08 7.76
CA GLY A 134 9.98 4.80 7.09
C GLY A 134 8.96 3.84 7.71
N LEU A 135 8.67 2.78 6.98
CA LEU A 135 7.66 1.78 7.33
C LEU A 135 8.29 0.67 8.18
N SER A 136 7.67 0.36 9.33
CA SER A 136 8.16 -0.64 10.28
C SER A 136 8.09 -2.06 9.70
N LEU A 137 9.18 -2.81 9.84
CA LEU A 137 9.22 -4.23 9.48
C LEU A 137 8.35 -5.13 10.39
N ARG A 138 7.92 -4.62 11.56
CA ARG A 138 7.03 -5.35 12.49
C ARG A 138 5.61 -5.49 11.94
N SER A 139 5.23 -4.70 10.97
CA SER A 139 3.89 -4.70 10.37
C SER A 139 3.67 -5.84 9.37
N PHE A 140 4.66 -6.71 9.17
CA PHE A 140 4.49 -7.95 8.41
C PHE A 140 3.81 -9.02 9.26
N ASP A 141 2.84 -9.71 8.68
CA ASP A 141 2.21 -10.87 9.28
C ASP A 141 2.98 -12.19 8.99
N LYS A 142 2.57 -13.30 9.62
CA LYS A 142 3.17 -14.62 9.41
C LYS A 142 3.00 -15.16 7.97
N ALA A 143 2.09 -14.61 7.20
CA ALA A 143 1.86 -14.97 5.80
C ALA A 143 2.71 -14.12 4.83
N GLY A 144 3.40 -13.09 5.32
CA GLY A 144 4.18 -12.15 4.52
C GLY A 144 3.37 -10.97 3.97
N ASN A 145 2.13 -10.79 4.43
CA ASN A 145 1.34 -9.61 4.09
C ASN A 145 1.82 -8.42 4.94
N TYR A 146 1.57 -7.22 4.45
CA TYR A 146 1.95 -5.99 5.11
C TYR A 146 0.74 -5.13 5.41
N THR A 147 0.61 -4.64 6.65
CA THR A 147 -0.47 -3.74 7.04
C THR A 147 0.11 -2.44 7.56
N LEU A 148 -0.34 -1.32 7.01
CA LEU A 148 0.02 0.01 7.46
C LEU A 148 -1.22 0.79 7.87
N GLY A 149 -1.11 1.56 8.95
CA GLY A 149 -2.11 2.53 9.39
C GLY A 149 -1.68 3.93 8.98
N LEU A 150 -2.56 4.65 8.33
CA LEU A 150 -2.42 6.06 8.01
C LEU A 150 -3.33 6.84 8.96
N LYS A 151 -2.79 7.85 9.64
CA LYS A 151 -3.53 8.59 10.67
C LYS A 151 -4.52 9.58 10.07
N GLU A 152 -4.19 10.13 8.91
CA GLU A 152 -4.94 11.22 8.28
C GLU A 152 -5.24 10.90 6.82
N GLN A 153 -6.42 11.32 6.34
CA GLN A 153 -6.78 11.21 4.92
C GLN A 153 -6.19 12.32 4.05
N LEU A 154 -5.81 13.44 4.66
CA LEU A 154 -5.29 14.63 3.98
C LEU A 154 -3.95 14.41 3.25
N ILE A 155 -3.28 13.29 3.52
CA ILE A 155 -2.06 12.89 2.81
C ILE A 155 -2.32 12.45 1.37
N PHE A 156 -3.58 12.28 0.96
CA PHE A 156 -3.94 11.96 -0.42
C PHE A 156 -4.24 13.25 -1.20
N PRO A 157 -3.62 13.44 -2.38
CA PRO A 157 -3.75 14.68 -3.15
C PRO A 157 -5.16 14.92 -3.70
N GLU A 158 -6.01 13.88 -3.72
CA GLU A 158 -7.39 13.99 -4.21
C GLU A 158 -8.35 14.62 -3.20
N ILE A 159 -7.92 14.77 -1.94
CA ILE A 159 -8.76 15.32 -0.87
C ILE A 159 -8.36 16.77 -0.63
N ASN A 160 -9.34 17.67 -0.76
CA ASN A 160 -9.16 19.06 -0.36
C ASN A 160 -9.40 19.21 1.14
N TYR A 161 -8.63 20.09 1.77
CA TYR A 161 -8.75 20.38 3.21
C TYR A 161 -10.14 20.96 3.56
N GLU A 162 -10.74 21.71 2.64
CA GLU A 162 -12.05 22.38 2.82
C GLU A 162 -13.22 21.39 2.86
N ASP A 163 -13.07 20.20 2.25
CA ASP A 163 -14.15 19.20 2.16
C ASP A 163 -14.18 18.24 3.36
N VAL A 164 -13.17 18.32 4.24
CA VAL A 164 -13.01 17.38 5.35
C VAL A 164 -13.60 17.91 6.64
N ASP A 165 -14.71 17.32 7.09
CA ASP A 165 -15.35 17.67 8.37
C ASP A 165 -14.56 17.11 9.58
N GLN A 166 -14.01 15.90 9.46
CA GLN A 166 -13.26 15.21 10.52
C GLN A 166 -12.07 14.45 9.96
N THR A 167 -10.92 14.63 10.59
CA THR A 167 -9.73 13.84 10.26
C THR A 167 -9.93 12.40 10.67
N GLN A 168 -9.81 11.48 9.71
CA GLN A 168 -10.00 10.06 9.93
C GLN A 168 -8.87 9.24 9.33
N GLY A 169 -8.41 8.26 10.10
CA GLY A 169 -7.39 7.32 9.66
C GLY A 169 -7.96 6.21 8.78
N LEU A 170 -7.06 5.53 8.11
CA LEU A 170 -7.37 4.34 7.33
C LEU A 170 -6.25 3.30 7.42
N ASN A 171 -6.63 2.04 7.31
CA ASN A 171 -5.70 0.92 7.29
C ASN A 171 -5.57 0.36 5.87
N VAL A 172 -4.34 0.20 5.40
CA VAL A 172 -4.01 -0.35 4.09
C VAL A 172 -3.31 -1.68 4.29
N THR A 173 -3.91 -2.77 3.82
CA THR A 173 -3.32 -4.12 3.88
C THR A 173 -2.94 -4.59 2.49
N LEU A 174 -1.65 -4.84 2.29
CA LEU A 174 -1.05 -5.34 1.06
C LEU A 174 -0.93 -6.86 1.16
N VAL A 175 -1.75 -7.58 0.39
CA VAL A 175 -1.83 -9.04 0.45
C VAL A 175 -1.00 -9.65 -0.67
N LEU A 176 0.00 -10.45 -0.27
CA LEU A 176 0.87 -11.17 -1.19
C LEU A 176 0.32 -12.57 -1.49
N SER A 177 0.60 -13.02 -2.70
CA SER A 177 0.47 -14.44 -3.04
C SER A 177 1.77 -15.14 -2.70
N SER A 178 1.78 -15.90 -1.61
CA SER A 178 2.91 -16.74 -1.22
C SER A 178 2.52 -18.21 -1.26
N SER A 179 3.47 -19.10 -1.61
CA SER A 179 3.23 -20.54 -1.58
C SER A 179 3.05 -20.99 -0.11
N GLN A 180 1.93 -21.65 0.19
CA GLN A 180 1.63 -22.15 1.54
C GLN A 180 2.63 -23.22 2.04
N LYS A 181 3.36 -23.88 1.13
CA LYS A 181 4.34 -24.92 1.46
C LYS A 181 5.70 -24.40 1.96
N THR A 182 5.88 -23.07 2.00
CA THR A 182 7.12 -22.46 2.51
C THR A 182 7.02 -22.17 4.00
N THR A 183 8.17 -22.23 4.70
CA THR A 183 8.24 -21.88 6.13
C THR A 183 7.84 -20.41 6.36
N VAL A 184 7.34 -20.09 7.56
CA VAL A 184 6.95 -18.72 7.93
C VAL A 184 8.10 -17.73 7.69
N LYS A 185 9.34 -18.13 8.08
CA LYS A 185 10.55 -17.31 7.87
C LYS A 185 10.76 -16.95 6.40
N ASN A 186 10.60 -17.91 5.50
CA ASN A 186 10.79 -17.70 4.06
C ASN A 186 9.66 -16.85 3.45
N ARG A 187 8.43 -16.96 3.96
CA ARG A 187 7.32 -16.09 3.52
C ARG A 187 7.55 -14.64 3.90
N LEU A 188 7.99 -14.39 5.13
CA LEU A 188 8.36 -13.05 5.60
C LEU A 188 9.50 -12.47 4.76
N LEU A 189 10.57 -13.24 4.56
CA LEU A 189 11.73 -12.83 3.77
C LEU A 189 11.32 -12.46 2.33
N ASN A 190 10.54 -13.31 1.68
CA ASN A 190 10.04 -13.06 0.33
C ASN A 190 9.15 -11.82 0.24
N GLY A 191 8.34 -11.55 1.26
CA GLY A 191 7.55 -10.34 1.37
C GLY A 191 8.45 -9.10 1.47
N MET A 192 9.41 -9.10 2.38
CA MET A 192 10.36 -7.99 2.58
C MET A 192 11.16 -7.70 1.31
N ILE A 193 11.68 -8.75 0.65
CA ILE A 193 12.43 -8.61 -0.61
C ILE A 193 11.54 -7.98 -1.69
N LEU A 194 10.30 -8.46 -1.84
CA LEU A 194 9.39 -7.93 -2.83
C LEU A 194 9.09 -6.44 -2.58
N PHE A 195 8.78 -6.05 -1.34
CA PHE A 195 8.49 -4.65 -1.00
C PHE A 195 9.72 -3.75 -1.20
N LYS A 196 10.91 -4.24 -0.85
CA LYS A 196 12.16 -3.51 -1.11
C LYS A 196 12.40 -3.29 -2.60
N LEU A 197 12.15 -4.31 -3.43
CA LEU A 197 12.26 -4.20 -4.88
C LEU A 197 11.18 -3.30 -5.49
N LEU A 198 9.99 -3.21 -4.89
CA LEU A 198 8.92 -2.28 -5.25
C LEU A 198 9.17 -0.84 -4.75
N ARG A 199 10.35 -0.58 -4.17
CA ARG A 199 10.76 0.74 -3.63
C ARG A 199 9.92 1.23 -2.44
N PHE A 200 9.35 0.31 -1.67
CA PHE A 200 8.73 0.70 -0.41
C PHE A 200 9.79 1.24 0.56
N PRO A 201 9.55 2.39 1.20
CA PRO A 201 10.48 3.00 2.15
C PRO A 201 10.44 2.27 3.49
N LEU A 202 10.97 1.04 3.54
CA LEU A 202 11.05 0.26 4.76
C LEU A 202 12.17 0.81 5.66
N ASN A 203 11.88 0.95 6.96
CA ASN A 203 12.87 1.34 7.95
C ASN A 203 13.72 0.13 8.34
N ASP A 204 14.97 0.16 7.90
CA ASP A 204 15.93 -0.93 8.09
C ASP A 204 16.64 -0.87 9.47
N SER A 205 16.40 0.16 10.27
CA SER A 205 17.08 0.36 11.55
C SER A 205 16.77 -0.77 12.54
N GLY A 206 17.75 -1.64 12.76
CA GLY A 206 17.78 -2.62 13.85
C GLY A 206 17.35 -4.05 13.54
N TYR A 207 16.94 -4.40 12.32
CA TYR A 207 16.51 -5.79 11.99
C TYR A 207 17.52 -6.62 11.20
N TYR A 208 18.56 -5.99 10.61
CA TYR A 208 19.57 -6.71 9.82
C TYR A 208 20.44 -7.69 10.63
N THR A 209 20.62 -7.44 11.92
CA THR A 209 21.39 -8.32 12.80
C THR A 209 20.73 -9.68 13.07
N LYS A 210 19.41 -9.78 12.87
CA LYS A 210 18.67 -11.02 13.11
C LYS A 210 18.49 -11.91 11.89
N TYR A 211 18.75 -11.38 10.68
CA TYR A 211 18.61 -12.09 9.40
C TYR A 211 19.80 -11.80 8.50
N SER A 212 20.94 -12.44 8.78
CA SER A 212 22.20 -12.28 8.03
C SER A 212 22.09 -12.52 6.51
N SER A 213 21.06 -13.22 6.04
CA SER A 213 20.78 -13.41 4.62
C SER A 213 20.25 -12.16 3.89
N LEU A 214 19.89 -11.09 4.63
CA LEU A 214 19.48 -9.81 4.03
C LEU A 214 20.66 -8.94 3.59
N SER A 215 21.86 -9.19 4.12
CA SER A 215 23.09 -8.52 3.69
C SER A 215 23.43 -8.81 2.23
N GLU A 216 23.11 -10.01 1.74
CA GLU A 216 23.29 -10.39 0.33
C GLU A 216 22.33 -9.63 -0.59
N VAL A 217 21.10 -9.33 -0.12
CA VAL A 217 20.13 -8.54 -0.88
C VAL A 217 20.51 -7.07 -0.96
N SER A 218 21.14 -6.51 0.10
CA SER A 218 21.65 -5.14 0.07
C SER A 218 22.82 -5.00 -0.92
N GLN A 219 23.72 -5.97 -0.99
CA GLN A 219 24.84 -5.98 -1.95
C GLN A 219 24.37 -6.07 -3.41
N LEU A 220 23.26 -6.76 -3.67
CA LEU A 220 22.64 -6.82 -5.01
C LEU A 220 21.97 -5.53 -5.41
N TRP A 221 21.48 -4.76 -4.44
CA TRP A 221 20.89 -3.44 -4.65
C TRP A 221 21.96 -2.39 -4.97
N ASP A 222 23.10 -2.43 -4.25
CA ASP A 222 24.19 -1.48 -4.47
C ASP A 222 24.89 -1.68 -5.82
N LYS A 223 24.87 -2.90 -6.38
CA LYS A 223 25.40 -3.20 -7.72
C LYS A 223 24.53 -2.67 -8.86
N LYS A 224 23.23 -2.39 -8.62
CA LYS A 224 22.34 -1.65 -9.54
C LYS A 224 22.13 -0.25 -8.99
N LYS A 225 23.13 0.66 -9.17
CA LYS A 225 22.96 2.08 -8.88
C LYS A 225 21.66 2.56 -9.52
N PRO A 226 20.73 3.17 -8.75
CA PRO A 226 19.57 3.83 -9.35
C PRO A 226 20.06 4.93 -10.25
N LEU A 227 19.41 5.09 -11.40
CA LEU A 227 19.58 6.24 -12.27
C LEU A 227 19.60 7.50 -11.40
N ARG A 228 20.74 8.20 -11.48
CA ARG A 228 21.02 9.44 -10.75
C ARG A 228 19.76 10.31 -10.76
N ARG A 229 19.22 10.64 -9.59
CA ARG A 229 18.24 11.74 -9.46
C ARG A 229 18.84 12.93 -10.17
N LYS A 230 18.26 13.34 -11.31
CA LYS A 230 18.52 14.68 -11.86
C LYS A 230 18.09 15.65 -10.76
N ARG A 231 19.05 16.32 -10.14
CA ARG A 231 18.79 17.51 -9.35
C ARG A 231 18.01 18.45 -10.25
N TRP A 232 16.82 18.78 -9.90
CA TRP A 232 16.16 19.96 -10.40
C TRP A 232 16.93 21.13 -9.80
N SER A 233 17.91 21.66 -10.55
CA SER A 233 18.47 22.96 -10.30
C SER A 233 17.38 23.97 -10.63
N GLN A 234 17.00 24.75 -9.62
CA GLN A 234 16.28 25.99 -9.80
C GLN A 234 17.09 26.88 -10.74
N GLU A 235 16.46 27.29 -11.81
CA GLU A 235 16.66 28.55 -12.51
C GLU A 235 15.30 29.23 -12.64
#